data_9cce1af6c2d2e8b44d42de83e4dfeb3f
#
_entry.id   9cce1af6c2d2e8b44d42de83e4dfeb3f
#
_cell.length_a   1.000
_cell.length_b   1.000
_cell.length_c   1.000
_cell.angle_alpha   90.00
_cell.angle_beta   90.00
_cell.angle_gamma   90.00
#
_symmetry.space_group_name_H-M   'P 1'
#
loop_
_entity.id
_entity.type
_entity.pdbx_description
1 polymer ?
#
loop_
_entity_poly.entity_id
_entity_poly.type
_entity_poly.pdbx_seq_one_letter_code
_entity_poly.pdbx_strand_id
1 'polypeptide(L)'
;DVKGKSLEERKKISGLSSERADIIIAGLTIVEELFNYVNTKTLVVGGCGLREGLFYDYYGTHYLGGNPIIDDILVHSAENVLLGMTKHELVHAKYITGLATTLFDELETLHKADNNARRCLITAGLLHDIGKRVNYYSHARHGCYMLVNSNLYGISHVEQAFSAFLVMNSHGLTPKEYKNFLYGKLLDQD
;
A
#
# COMPACT_ATOMS: atom_id res chain seq x y z
N ASP A 1 -15.05 9.33 19.17
CA ASP A 1 -16.02 8.71 20.08
C ASP A 1 -17.36 8.51 19.38
N VAL A 2 -17.75 7.26 19.15
CA VAL A 2 -19.00 6.87 18.45
C VAL A 2 -20.13 6.62 19.45
N LYS A 3 -19.79 6.19 20.68
CA LYS A 3 -20.77 5.80 21.72
C LYS A 3 -21.69 6.95 22.13
N GLY A 4 -21.19 8.20 22.18
CA GLY A 4 -21.96 9.37 22.57
C GLY A 4 -22.78 10.03 21.46
N LYS A 5 -22.72 9.52 20.22
CA LYS A 5 -23.41 10.13 19.07
C LYS A 5 -24.77 9.51 18.81
N SER A 6 -25.75 10.35 18.45
CA SER A 6 -27.04 9.90 17.96
C SER A 6 -26.90 9.14 16.62
N LEU A 7 -27.94 8.41 16.21
CA LEU A 7 -27.93 7.69 14.93
C LEU A 7 -27.69 8.63 13.74
N GLU A 8 -28.28 9.81 13.74
CA GLU A 8 -28.13 10.79 12.66
C GLU A 8 -26.71 11.39 12.61
N GLU A 9 -26.06 11.55 13.75
CA GLU A 9 -24.67 11.98 13.80
C GLU A 9 -23.72 10.87 13.35
N ARG A 10 -24.03 9.60 13.67
CA ARG A 10 -23.24 8.45 13.21
C ARG A 10 -23.28 8.27 11.70
N LYS A 11 -24.42 8.48 11.06
CA LYS A 11 -24.57 8.45 9.60
C LYS A 11 -23.69 9.48 8.87
N LYS A 12 -23.24 10.53 9.57
CA LYS A 12 -22.37 11.58 9.02
C LYS A 12 -20.89 11.31 9.22
N ILE A 13 -20.51 10.21 9.88
CA ILE A 13 -19.10 9.85 10.11
C ILE A 13 -18.49 9.41 8.78
N SER A 14 -17.42 10.07 8.38
CA SER A 14 -16.67 9.69 7.18
C SER A 14 -16.15 8.26 7.30
N GLY A 15 -16.35 7.45 6.26
CA GLY A 15 -15.96 6.03 6.24
C GLY A 15 -16.97 5.06 6.86
N LEU A 16 -18.03 5.55 7.53
CA LEU A 16 -19.11 4.72 8.04
C LEU A 16 -20.31 4.77 7.09
N SER A 17 -20.69 3.61 6.52
CA SER A 17 -21.90 3.54 5.71
C SER A 17 -23.15 3.76 6.56
N SER A 18 -24.14 4.48 6.01
CA SER A 18 -25.41 4.78 6.70
C SER A 18 -26.14 3.52 7.18
N GLU A 19 -26.02 2.41 6.42
CA GLU A 19 -26.62 1.11 6.75
C GLU A 19 -25.97 0.43 7.97
N ARG A 20 -24.74 0.81 8.32
CA ARG A 20 -24.00 0.27 9.48
C ARG A 20 -24.05 1.18 10.69
N ALA A 21 -24.61 2.38 10.56
CA ALA A 21 -24.59 3.38 11.61
C ALA A 21 -25.41 2.97 12.87
N ASP A 22 -26.40 2.10 12.72
CA ASP A 22 -27.20 1.56 13.81
C ASP A 22 -26.47 0.48 14.59
N ILE A 23 -25.78 -0.44 13.90
CA ILE A 23 -25.11 -1.60 14.49
C ILE A 23 -23.66 -1.36 14.89
N ILE A 24 -23.06 -0.22 14.51
CA ILE A 24 -21.63 0.04 14.74
C ILE A 24 -21.23 -0.05 16.22
N ILE A 25 -22.10 0.36 17.14
CA ILE A 25 -21.82 0.29 18.58
C ILE A 25 -21.69 -1.16 19.03
N ALA A 26 -22.58 -2.03 18.60
CA ALA A 26 -22.52 -3.45 18.93
C ALA A 26 -21.23 -4.08 18.38
N GLY A 27 -20.86 -3.76 17.11
CA GLY A 27 -19.61 -4.21 16.52
C GLY A 27 -18.38 -3.73 17.28
N LEU A 28 -18.32 -2.47 17.65
CA LEU A 28 -17.21 -1.90 18.43
C LEU A 28 -17.12 -2.54 19.83
N THR A 29 -18.25 -2.84 20.48
CA THR A 29 -18.24 -3.50 21.79
C THR A 29 -17.62 -4.92 21.69
N ILE A 30 -17.98 -5.68 20.64
CA ILE A 30 -17.38 -7.01 20.40
C ILE A 30 -15.87 -6.88 20.21
N VAL A 31 -15.42 -5.93 19.41
CA VAL A 31 -13.98 -5.68 19.18
C VAL A 31 -13.30 -5.29 20.50
N GLU A 32 -13.90 -4.38 21.29
CA GLU A 32 -13.37 -3.94 22.58
C GLU A 32 -13.18 -5.11 23.54
N GLU A 33 -14.18 -6.01 23.64
CA GLU A 33 -14.10 -7.21 24.49
C GLU A 33 -13.03 -8.20 24.00
N LEU A 34 -12.88 -8.38 22.68
CA LEU A 34 -11.80 -9.19 22.14
C LEU A 34 -10.42 -8.60 22.45
N PHE A 35 -10.25 -7.27 22.36
CA PHE A 35 -9.00 -6.60 22.74
C PHE A 35 -8.66 -6.82 24.21
N ASN A 36 -9.64 -6.70 25.09
CA ASN A 36 -9.48 -6.96 26.52
C ASN A 36 -9.10 -8.41 26.77
N TYR A 37 -9.77 -9.35 26.09
CA TYR A 37 -9.52 -10.78 26.24
C TYR A 37 -8.10 -11.19 25.82
N VAL A 38 -7.62 -10.69 24.67
CA VAL A 38 -6.27 -11.00 24.15
C VAL A 38 -5.19 -10.05 24.68
N ASN A 39 -5.56 -9.07 25.52
CA ASN A 39 -4.66 -8.06 26.07
C ASN A 39 -3.81 -7.34 25.02
N THR A 40 -4.44 -6.94 23.90
CA THR A 40 -3.78 -6.16 22.83
C THR A 40 -4.29 -4.72 22.82
N LYS A 41 -3.44 -3.80 22.33
CA LYS A 41 -3.78 -2.37 22.17
C LYS A 41 -3.78 -1.94 20.71
N THR A 42 -3.41 -2.83 19.80
CA THR A 42 -3.21 -2.49 18.39
C THR A 42 -4.11 -3.34 17.51
N LEU A 43 -4.82 -2.70 16.58
CA LEU A 43 -5.60 -3.30 15.52
C LEU A 43 -4.96 -2.96 14.18
N VAL A 44 -4.60 -3.98 13.41
CA VAL A 44 -4.17 -3.81 12.03
C VAL A 44 -5.36 -4.14 11.12
N VAL A 45 -5.78 -3.17 10.31
CA VAL A 45 -6.88 -3.36 9.36
C VAL A 45 -6.32 -3.87 8.05
N GLY A 46 -6.73 -5.09 7.65
CA GLY A 46 -6.41 -5.67 6.36
C GLY A 46 -7.34 -5.16 5.25
N GLY A 47 -6.79 -5.00 4.04
CA GLY A 47 -7.58 -4.62 2.86
C GLY A 47 -8.37 -5.78 2.23
N CYS A 48 -8.11 -7.03 2.65
CA CYS A 48 -8.77 -8.23 2.14
C CYS A 48 -9.81 -8.75 3.12
N GLY A 49 -10.92 -9.27 2.59
CA GLY A 49 -11.95 -9.91 3.40
C GLY A 49 -11.70 -11.40 3.63
N LEU A 50 -12.48 -11.98 4.54
CA LEU A 50 -12.42 -13.42 4.85
C LEU A 50 -12.65 -14.31 3.62
N ARG A 51 -13.51 -13.88 2.70
CA ARG A 51 -13.84 -14.64 1.47
C ARG A 51 -12.63 -14.77 0.55
N GLU A 52 -11.89 -13.68 0.38
CA GLU A 52 -10.65 -13.65 -0.40
C GLU A 52 -9.60 -14.56 0.23
N GLY A 53 -9.45 -14.51 1.56
CA GLY A 53 -8.53 -15.39 2.29
C GLY A 53 -8.86 -16.87 2.12
N LEU A 54 -10.12 -17.25 2.27
CA LEU A 54 -10.58 -18.62 2.06
C LEU A 54 -10.38 -19.10 0.60
N PHE A 55 -10.63 -18.21 -0.37
CA PHE A 55 -10.40 -18.53 -1.78
C PHE A 55 -8.93 -18.83 -2.05
N TYR A 56 -8.02 -17.98 -1.57
CA TYR A 56 -6.59 -18.16 -1.80
C TYR A 56 -6.03 -19.39 -1.08
N ASP A 57 -6.49 -19.65 0.15
CA ASP A 57 -6.11 -20.85 0.90
C ASP A 57 -6.55 -22.13 0.17
N TYR A 58 -7.79 -22.17 -0.26
CA TYR A 58 -8.33 -23.30 -1.03
C TYR A 58 -7.58 -23.48 -2.36
N TYR A 59 -7.39 -22.39 -3.12
CA TYR A 59 -6.72 -22.44 -4.41
C TYR A 59 -5.25 -22.86 -4.28
N GLY A 60 -4.55 -22.31 -3.30
CA GLY A 60 -3.16 -22.65 -3.00
C GLY A 60 -3.01 -24.13 -2.67
N THR A 61 -3.88 -24.64 -1.80
CA THR A 61 -3.83 -26.03 -1.35
C THR A 61 -4.15 -27.04 -2.48
N HIS A 62 -5.18 -26.75 -3.30
CA HIS A 62 -5.70 -27.74 -4.26
C HIS A 62 -5.11 -27.63 -5.67
N TYR A 63 -4.66 -26.44 -6.07
CA TYR A 63 -4.22 -26.19 -7.45
C TYR A 63 -2.75 -25.81 -7.57
N LEU A 64 -2.12 -25.29 -6.52
CA LEU A 64 -0.70 -24.88 -6.54
C LEU A 64 0.22 -25.85 -5.80
N GLY A 65 -0.28 -27.02 -5.40
CA GLY A 65 0.53 -28.11 -4.81
C GLY A 65 0.95 -27.87 -3.37
N GLY A 66 0.29 -26.99 -2.65
CA GLY A 66 0.56 -26.67 -1.25
C GLY A 66 0.29 -25.20 -0.97
N ASN A 67 0.37 -24.81 0.31
CA ASN A 67 0.21 -23.40 0.68
C ASN A 67 1.33 -22.58 0.03
N PRO A 68 1.04 -21.72 -0.97
CA PRO A 68 2.05 -20.88 -1.58
C PRO A 68 2.46 -19.82 -0.56
N ILE A 69 3.46 -20.14 0.26
CA ILE A 69 4.15 -19.11 1.04
C ILE A 69 4.89 -18.26 0.03
N ILE A 70 4.42 -17.06 -0.19
CA ILE A 70 5.09 -16.06 -1.01
C ILE A 70 6.16 -15.43 -0.12
N ASP A 71 7.43 -15.63 -0.47
CA ASP A 71 8.57 -15.16 0.34
C ASP A 71 8.55 -13.64 0.51
N ASP A 72 8.18 -12.90 -0.54
CA ASP A 72 8.02 -11.45 -0.49
C ASP A 72 6.66 -11.03 -1.08
N ILE A 73 5.69 -10.82 -0.18
CA ILE A 73 4.33 -10.42 -0.54
C ILE A 73 4.32 -9.08 -1.30
N LEU A 74 5.17 -8.13 -0.90
CA LEU A 74 5.23 -6.81 -1.51
C LEU A 74 5.71 -6.89 -2.96
N VAL A 75 6.85 -7.56 -3.19
CA VAL A 75 7.41 -7.73 -4.54
C VAL A 75 6.43 -8.47 -5.43
N HIS A 76 5.86 -9.58 -4.95
CA HIS A 76 4.87 -10.35 -5.68
C HIS A 76 3.62 -9.51 -6.04
N SER A 77 3.13 -8.73 -5.08
CA SER A 77 1.99 -7.83 -5.29
C SER A 77 2.30 -6.73 -6.31
N ALA A 78 3.48 -6.12 -6.25
CA ALA A 78 3.92 -5.13 -7.23
C ALA A 78 4.09 -5.75 -8.63
N GLU A 79 4.64 -6.96 -8.72
CA GLU A 79 4.74 -7.69 -9.99
C GLU A 79 3.35 -8.00 -10.58
N ASN A 80 2.36 -8.33 -9.75
CA ASN A 80 0.97 -8.53 -10.20
C ASN A 80 0.36 -7.24 -10.79
N VAL A 81 0.69 -6.08 -10.22
CA VAL A 81 0.28 -4.78 -10.79
C VAL A 81 0.93 -4.55 -12.16
N LEU A 82 2.13 -5.09 -12.38
CA LEU A 82 2.82 -5.04 -13.68
C LEU A 82 2.26 -6.04 -14.71
N LEU A 83 1.37 -6.96 -14.33
CA LEU A 83 0.74 -7.87 -15.29
C LEU A 83 0.03 -7.08 -16.39
N GLY A 84 0.33 -7.43 -17.64
CA GLY A 84 -0.13 -6.70 -18.84
C GLY A 84 0.85 -5.65 -19.36
N MET A 85 2.00 -5.45 -18.72
CA MET A 85 3.16 -4.80 -19.33
C MET A 85 3.92 -5.77 -20.25
N THR A 86 4.68 -5.24 -21.19
CA THR A 86 5.52 -6.05 -22.07
C THR A 86 6.66 -6.71 -21.28
N LYS A 87 7.20 -7.83 -21.79
CA LYS A 87 8.39 -8.46 -21.21
C LYS A 87 9.55 -7.48 -21.04
N HIS A 88 9.73 -6.58 -22.01
CA HIS A 88 10.80 -5.59 -21.98
C HIS A 88 10.63 -4.61 -20.80
N GLU A 89 9.43 -4.11 -20.58
CA GLU A 89 9.13 -3.22 -19.47
C GLU A 89 9.34 -3.89 -18.12
N LEU A 90 8.94 -5.15 -17.98
CA LEU A 90 9.18 -5.92 -16.75
C LEU A 90 10.66 -6.13 -16.47
N VAL A 91 11.45 -6.47 -17.49
CA VAL A 91 12.91 -6.63 -17.36
C VAL A 91 13.55 -5.30 -16.99
N HIS A 92 13.13 -4.21 -17.63
CA HIS A 92 13.58 -2.86 -17.31
C HIS A 92 13.28 -2.48 -15.86
N ALA A 93 12.06 -2.66 -15.40
CA ALA A 93 11.65 -2.35 -14.03
C ALA A 93 12.50 -3.12 -12.99
N LYS A 94 12.71 -4.42 -13.20
CA LYS A 94 13.54 -5.25 -12.32
C LYS A 94 15.01 -4.79 -12.33
N TYR A 95 15.54 -4.44 -13.48
CA TYR A 95 16.92 -3.95 -13.62
C TYR A 95 17.13 -2.63 -12.87
N ILE A 96 16.24 -1.65 -13.09
CA ILE A 96 16.27 -0.35 -12.39
C ILE A 96 16.14 -0.54 -10.88
N THR A 97 15.21 -1.39 -10.44
CA THR A 97 15.04 -1.70 -9.01
C THR A 97 16.31 -2.29 -8.42
N GLY A 98 16.95 -3.23 -9.11
CA GLY A 98 18.22 -3.83 -8.67
C GLY A 98 19.33 -2.79 -8.53
N LEU A 99 19.50 -1.90 -9.50
CA LEU A 99 20.47 -0.82 -9.43
C LEU A 99 20.18 0.14 -8.26
N ALA A 100 18.92 0.54 -8.10
CA ALA A 100 18.50 1.47 -7.05
C ALA A 100 18.74 0.86 -5.66
N THR A 101 18.39 -0.41 -5.45
CA THR A 101 18.61 -1.09 -4.17
C THR A 101 20.08 -1.31 -3.87
N THR A 102 20.89 -1.68 -4.86
CA THR A 102 22.36 -1.77 -4.68
C THR A 102 22.93 -0.42 -4.25
N LEU A 103 22.56 0.65 -4.94
CA LEU A 103 23.03 2.00 -4.58
C LEU A 103 22.54 2.43 -3.19
N PHE A 104 21.31 2.10 -2.84
CA PHE A 104 20.77 2.36 -1.52
C PHE A 104 21.58 1.65 -0.43
N ASP A 105 21.81 0.35 -0.60
CA ASP A 105 22.54 -0.48 0.37
C ASP A 105 24.01 -0.01 0.54
N GLU A 106 24.70 0.36 -0.56
CA GLU A 106 26.07 0.88 -0.53
C GLU A 106 26.18 2.27 0.13
N LEU A 107 25.11 3.08 0.08
CA LEU A 107 25.07 4.41 0.66
C LEU A 107 24.42 4.47 2.06
N GLU A 108 24.20 3.34 2.72
CA GLU A 108 23.53 3.25 4.02
C GLU A 108 24.13 4.20 5.07
N THR A 109 25.45 4.29 5.12
CA THR A 109 26.17 5.18 6.07
C THR A 109 25.89 6.67 5.83
N LEU A 110 25.53 7.04 4.59
CA LEU A 110 25.27 8.42 4.18
C LEU A 110 23.82 8.82 4.46
N HIS A 111 22.85 8.04 3.99
CA HIS A 111 21.43 8.38 4.10
C HIS A 111 20.80 7.94 5.43
N LYS A 112 21.32 6.92 6.10
CA LYS A 112 20.84 6.36 7.37
C LYS A 112 19.35 6.03 7.38
N ALA A 113 18.77 5.77 6.22
CA ALA A 113 17.38 5.41 6.07
C ALA A 113 17.17 3.94 6.49
N ASP A 114 15.96 3.63 6.93
CA ASP A 114 15.60 2.32 7.46
C ASP A 114 15.16 1.33 6.37
N ASN A 115 14.80 0.12 6.80
CA ASN A 115 14.30 -0.91 5.91
C ASN A 115 12.92 -0.54 5.28
N ASN A 116 12.12 0.31 5.91
CA ASN A 116 10.86 0.76 5.35
C ASN A 116 11.11 1.66 4.13
N ALA A 117 12.09 2.55 4.21
CA ALA A 117 12.52 3.36 3.07
C ALA A 117 13.03 2.48 1.91
N ARG A 118 13.78 1.41 2.23
CA ARG A 118 14.23 0.43 1.23
C ARG A 118 13.06 -0.27 0.53
N ARG A 119 12.03 -0.66 1.28
CA ARG A 119 10.81 -1.27 0.74
C ARG A 119 10.04 -0.31 -0.17
N CYS A 120 9.93 0.95 0.23
CA CYS A 120 9.35 1.99 -0.60
C CYS A 120 10.13 2.20 -1.91
N LEU A 121 11.46 2.17 -1.85
CA LEU A 121 12.32 2.25 -3.02
C LEU A 121 12.12 1.07 -3.98
N ILE A 122 12.02 -0.16 -3.47
CA ILE A 122 11.72 -1.36 -4.27
C ILE A 122 10.38 -1.19 -4.98
N THR A 123 9.34 -0.77 -4.24
CA THR A 123 8.00 -0.55 -4.80
C THR A 123 8.02 0.51 -5.89
N ALA A 124 8.67 1.64 -5.61
CA ALA A 124 8.80 2.73 -6.58
C ALA A 124 9.61 2.30 -7.80
N GLY A 125 10.69 1.57 -7.62
CA GLY A 125 11.52 1.07 -8.71
C GLY A 125 10.78 0.09 -9.63
N LEU A 126 10.00 -0.83 -9.06
CA LEU A 126 9.18 -1.75 -9.85
C LEU A 126 8.09 -1.02 -10.64
N LEU A 127 7.45 0.00 -10.04
CA LEU A 127 6.25 0.63 -10.57
C LEU A 127 6.50 2.01 -11.21
N HIS A 128 7.76 2.47 -11.36
CA HIS A 128 8.08 3.83 -11.83
C HIS A 128 7.49 4.15 -13.20
N ASP A 129 7.37 3.16 -14.07
CA ASP A 129 6.91 3.31 -15.45
C ASP A 129 5.43 2.91 -15.67
N ILE A 130 4.72 2.48 -14.61
CA ILE A 130 3.35 1.97 -14.75
C ILE A 130 2.40 2.98 -15.37
N GLY A 131 2.65 4.27 -15.17
CA GLY A 131 1.85 5.35 -15.73
C GLY A 131 1.90 5.46 -17.25
N LYS A 132 2.89 4.85 -17.91
CA LYS A 132 2.96 4.75 -19.39
C LYS A 132 1.75 4.01 -19.98
N ARG A 133 1.07 3.17 -19.19
CA ARG A 133 -0.19 2.52 -19.60
C ARG A 133 -1.33 3.51 -19.82
N VAL A 134 -1.28 4.67 -19.20
CA VAL A 134 -2.25 5.74 -19.39
C VAL A 134 -1.78 6.66 -20.52
N ASN A 135 -0.57 7.22 -20.39
CA ASN A 135 0.06 8.04 -21.41
C ASN A 135 1.58 8.13 -21.14
N TYR A 136 2.35 8.19 -22.20
CA TYR A 136 3.80 8.43 -22.12
C TYR A 136 4.12 9.79 -21.48
N TYR A 137 3.41 10.83 -21.90
CA TYR A 137 3.57 12.16 -21.31
C TYR A 137 3.02 12.21 -19.89
N SER A 138 3.81 12.79 -19.00
CA SER A 138 3.48 12.88 -17.57
C SER A 138 3.24 11.51 -16.89
N HIS A 139 3.85 10.44 -17.39
CA HIS A 139 3.67 9.07 -16.88
C HIS A 139 4.00 8.97 -15.38
N ALA A 140 4.94 9.74 -14.85
CA ALA A 140 5.24 9.77 -13.42
C ALA A 140 4.02 10.20 -12.57
N ARG A 141 3.23 11.19 -13.03
CA ARG A 141 1.97 11.60 -12.37
C ARG A 141 0.88 10.53 -12.49
N HIS A 142 0.75 9.93 -13.66
CA HIS A 142 -0.18 8.82 -13.87
C HIS A 142 0.21 7.62 -13.01
N GLY A 143 1.51 7.30 -12.92
CA GLY A 143 2.05 6.25 -12.08
C GLY A 143 1.78 6.47 -10.60
N CYS A 144 1.98 7.69 -10.10
CA CYS A 144 1.63 8.08 -8.74
C CYS A 144 0.15 7.82 -8.44
N TYR A 145 -0.76 8.28 -9.30
CA TYR A 145 -2.19 8.06 -9.14
C TYR A 145 -2.55 6.57 -9.15
N MET A 146 -2.01 5.81 -10.10
CA MET A 146 -2.24 4.37 -10.19
C MET A 146 -1.74 3.64 -8.95
N LEU A 147 -0.54 3.98 -8.47
CA LEU A 147 0.08 3.33 -7.32
C LEU A 147 -0.71 3.57 -6.04
N VAL A 148 -1.13 4.81 -5.76
CA VAL A 148 -1.94 5.12 -4.58
C VAL A 148 -3.28 4.41 -4.59
N ASN A 149 -3.88 4.18 -5.76
CA ASN A 149 -5.19 3.54 -5.90
C ASN A 149 -5.10 2.03 -6.22
N SER A 150 -3.90 1.45 -6.26
CA SER A 150 -3.72 0.01 -6.48
C SER A 150 -3.86 -0.77 -5.17
N ASN A 151 -4.30 -2.02 -5.30
CA ASN A 151 -4.32 -2.96 -4.18
C ASN A 151 -2.93 -3.59 -4.04
N LEU A 152 -2.03 -2.93 -3.31
CA LEU A 152 -0.73 -3.49 -2.94
C LEU A 152 -0.83 -4.16 -1.58
N TYR A 153 -0.30 -5.38 -1.50
CA TYR A 153 -0.25 -6.16 -0.27
C TYR A 153 1.17 -6.16 0.30
N GLY A 154 1.29 -6.33 1.60
CA GLY A 154 2.58 -6.32 2.29
C GLY A 154 3.19 -4.93 2.47
N ILE A 155 2.42 -3.86 2.28
CA ILE A 155 2.83 -2.46 2.44
C ILE A 155 1.75 -1.68 3.20
N SER A 156 2.14 -0.76 4.05
CA SER A 156 1.20 0.15 4.72
C SER A 156 0.75 1.28 3.77
N HIS A 157 -0.36 1.95 4.12
CA HIS A 157 -0.83 3.09 3.33
C HIS A 157 0.18 4.26 3.31
N VAL A 158 0.93 4.46 4.39
CA VAL A 158 1.99 5.49 4.47
C VAL A 158 3.13 5.14 3.52
N GLU A 159 3.65 3.91 3.58
CA GLU A 159 4.69 3.42 2.67
C GLU A 159 4.22 3.47 1.20
N GLN A 160 2.96 3.10 0.94
CA GLN A 160 2.37 3.17 -0.42
C GLN A 160 2.31 4.61 -0.93
N ALA A 161 1.87 5.56 -0.10
CA ALA A 161 1.85 6.98 -0.43
C ALA A 161 3.26 7.53 -0.67
N PHE A 162 4.23 7.11 0.15
CA PHE A 162 5.63 7.51 -0.03
C PHE A 162 6.22 6.92 -1.31
N SER A 163 5.96 5.65 -1.62
CA SER A 163 6.37 5.03 -2.88
C SER A 163 5.78 5.76 -4.09
N ALA A 164 4.51 6.17 -4.01
CA ALA A 164 3.86 6.95 -5.06
C ALA A 164 4.49 8.35 -5.22
N PHE A 165 4.90 8.97 -4.12
CA PHE A 165 5.64 10.22 -4.15
C PHE A 165 7.01 10.05 -4.84
N LEU A 166 7.73 8.96 -4.57
CA LEU A 166 8.99 8.65 -5.26
C LEU A 166 8.76 8.48 -6.77
N VAL A 167 7.73 7.75 -7.17
CA VAL A 167 7.37 7.58 -8.60
C VAL A 167 7.05 8.93 -9.25
N MET A 168 6.28 9.79 -8.60
CA MET A 168 5.91 11.11 -9.12
C MET A 168 7.15 11.97 -9.40
N ASN A 169 8.19 11.81 -8.60
CA ASN A 169 9.40 12.63 -8.62
C ASN A 169 10.62 11.89 -9.18
N SER A 170 10.43 10.79 -9.90
CA SER A 170 11.50 9.99 -10.48
C SER A 170 12.42 10.76 -11.46
N HIS A 171 11.96 11.89 -11.99
CA HIS A 171 12.73 12.78 -12.85
C HIS A 171 13.33 14.00 -12.14
N GLY A 172 13.28 14.02 -10.84
CA GLY A 172 13.78 15.10 -9.98
C GLY A 172 12.70 15.66 -9.06
N LEU A 173 13.12 16.16 -7.92
CA LEU A 173 12.26 16.71 -6.89
C LEU A 173 12.54 18.19 -6.67
N THR A 174 11.50 19.01 -6.68
CA THR A 174 11.59 20.39 -6.20
C THR A 174 10.90 20.54 -4.83
N PRO A 175 11.36 21.50 -3.97
CA PRO A 175 10.72 21.75 -2.67
C PRO A 175 9.23 22.11 -2.80
N LYS A 176 8.82 22.69 -3.92
CA LYS A 176 7.42 23.05 -4.20
C LYS A 176 6.55 21.81 -4.44
N GLU A 177 7.09 20.81 -5.12
CA GLU A 177 6.39 19.57 -5.41
C GLU A 177 6.15 18.76 -4.13
N TYR A 178 7.12 18.72 -3.22
CA TYR A 178 6.94 18.10 -1.91
C TYR A 178 5.76 18.73 -1.16
N LYS A 179 5.71 20.06 -1.05
CA LYS A 179 4.63 20.77 -0.33
C LYS A 179 3.26 20.60 -0.95
N ASN A 180 3.18 20.35 -2.25
CA ASN A 180 1.93 20.22 -2.99
C ASN A 180 1.49 18.77 -3.21
N PHE A 181 2.19 17.80 -2.62
CA PHE A 181 1.81 16.40 -2.75
C PHE A 181 0.46 16.16 -2.08
N LEU A 182 -0.51 15.63 -2.85
CA LEU A 182 -1.89 15.45 -2.40
C LEU A 182 -2.02 14.61 -1.11
N TYR A 183 -1.13 13.64 -0.94
CA TYR A 183 -1.10 12.71 0.20
C TYR A 183 -0.04 13.09 1.24
N GLY A 184 0.54 14.29 1.15
CA GLY A 184 1.59 14.77 2.06
C GLY A 184 1.20 14.70 3.54
N LYS A 185 -0.09 14.91 3.84
CA LYS A 185 -0.60 14.78 5.22
C LYS A 185 -0.45 13.38 5.83
N LEU A 186 -0.32 12.34 5.02
CA LEU A 186 -0.03 10.98 5.50
C LEU A 186 1.45 10.80 5.84
N LEU A 187 2.33 11.61 5.23
CA LEU A 187 3.77 11.55 5.41
C LEU A 187 4.26 12.45 6.56
N ASP A 188 3.44 13.39 7.03
CA ASP A 188 3.77 14.32 8.11
C ASP A 188 3.39 13.78 9.51
N GLN A 189 3.02 12.49 9.63
CA GLN A 189 2.54 11.90 10.90
C GLN A 189 3.65 11.20 11.71
N ASP A 190 4.86 11.16 11.21
CA ASP A 190 6.08 10.67 11.86
C ASP A 190 7.10 11.81 12.01
#